data_1e3d6fca06645406d70eb4cef95ef509
#
_entry.id   1e3d6fca06645406d70eb4cef95ef509
#
_cell.length_a   1.000
_cell.length_b   1.000
_cell.length_c   1.000
_cell.angle_alpha   90.00
_cell.angle_beta   90.00
_cell.angle_gamma   90.00
#
_symmetry.space_group_name_H-M   'P 1'
#
loop_
_entity.id
_entity.type
_entity.pdbx_description
1 polymer ?
#
loop_
_entity_poly.entity_id
_entity_poly.type
_entity_poly.pdbx_seq_one_letter_code
_entity_poly.pdbx_strand_id
1 'polypeptide(L)'
;MADLNVVTLISIGSHPASGRPRRAEQDARAVELGLQLAGEKLNVVHAGDPQEETLRAYLGMGLPGLTVLEQSREADALPALAEHLQLAKAQLVLTGTQAETGEGSGMLPYLLAERLGWPLIVGLAEVESIDGNTAQVLQALPRGQRRRLRVRLPFVASVDSAAPAARQSAFGPARRGTLELSLIHI
;
A
#
# COMPACT_ATOMS: atom_id res chain seq x y z
N MET A 1 6.17 9.03 16.03
CA MET A 1 6.20 9.81 14.77
C MET A 1 4.84 10.46 14.61
N ALA A 2 4.74 11.69 15.05
CA ALA A 2 3.47 12.41 15.08
C ALA A 2 3.02 12.72 13.64
N ASP A 3 1.77 12.35 13.35
CA ASP A 3 0.96 12.81 12.23
C ASP A 3 1.48 12.61 10.79
N LEU A 4 2.28 11.57 10.55
CA LEU A 4 2.63 11.19 9.18
C LEU A 4 1.40 10.60 8.46
N ASN A 5 1.03 11.19 7.33
CA ASN A 5 -0.06 10.66 6.50
C ASN A 5 0.46 9.54 5.59
N VAL A 6 0.27 8.31 6.05
CA VAL A 6 0.68 7.10 5.34
C VAL A 6 -0.52 6.49 4.62
N VAL A 7 -0.34 6.21 3.35
CA VAL A 7 -1.33 5.51 2.51
C VAL A 7 -0.70 4.26 1.95
N THR A 8 -1.37 3.12 2.12
CA THR A 8 -0.96 1.86 1.50
C THR A 8 -1.95 1.48 0.41
N LEU A 9 -1.45 1.17 -0.76
CA LEU A 9 -2.24 0.70 -1.89
C LEU A 9 -2.27 -0.82 -1.90
N ILE A 10 -3.45 -1.38 -2.08
CA ILE A 10 -3.66 -2.83 -2.09
C ILE A 10 -4.37 -3.30 -3.34
N SER A 11 -4.13 -4.54 -3.69
CA SER A 11 -4.78 -5.25 -4.78
C SER A 11 -5.33 -6.60 -4.28
N ILE A 12 -6.12 -7.26 -5.13
CA ILE A 12 -6.61 -8.61 -4.86
C ILE A 12 -5.59 -9.60 -5.41
N GLY A 13 -5.10 -10.45 -4.53
CA GLY A 13 -4.15 -11.50 -4.88
C GLY A 13 -4.83 -12.77 -5.39
N SER A 14 -4.01 -13.69 -5.86
CA SER A 14 -4.43 -15.00 -6.34
C SER A 14 -3.57 -16.10 -5.73
N HIS A 15 -4.20 -17.10 -5.14
CA HIS A 15 -3.48 -18.24 -4.60
C HIS A 15 -2.78 -19.01 -5.73
N PRO A 16 -1.46 -19.24 -5.65
CA PRO A 16 -0.68 -19.76 -6.78
C PRO A 16 -1.12 -21.15 -7.26
N ALA A 17 -1.65 -21.99 -6.37
CA ALA A 17 -2.07 -23.34 -6.73
C ALA A 17 -3.55 -23.42 -7.12
N SER A 18 -4.45 -22.68 -6.42
CA SER A 18 -5.90 -22.81 -6.61
C SER A 18 -6.53 -21.69 -7.43
N GLY A 19 -5.82 -20.57 -7.66
CA GLY A 19 -6.34 -19.40 -8.33
C GLY A 19 -7.40 -18.63 -7.52
N ARG A 20 -7.70 -19.06 -6.28
CA ARG A 20 -8.70 -18.38 -5.45
C ARG A 20 -8.24 -16.97 -5.07
N PRO A 21 -9.15 -15.99 -5.06
CA PRO A 21 -8.83 -14.68 -4.56
C PRO A 21 -8.32 -14.75 -3.12
N ARG A 22 -7.28 -13.96 -2.84
CA ARG A 22 -6.70 -13.86 -1.51
C ARG A 22 -6.14 -12.46 -1.28
N ARG A 23 -5.86 -12.14 -0.04
CA ARG A 23 -5.02 -11.01 0.31
C ARG A 23 -3.66 -11.19 -0.36
N ALA A 24 -3.25 -10.23 -1.20
CA ALA A 24 -1.95 -10.28 -1.87
C ALA A 24 -0.83 -10.22 -0.83
N GLU A 25 0.13 -11.12 -0.94
CA GLU A 25 1.17 -11.29 0.08
C GLU A 25 2.06 -10.07 0.24
N GLN A 26 2.49 -9.48 -0.87
CA GLN A 26 3.34 -8.30 -0.87
C GLN A 26 2.59 -7.05 -0.40
N ASP A 27 1.35 -6.88 -0.82
CA ASP A 27 0.52 -5.76 -0.38
C ASP A 27 0.21 -5.86 1.11
N ALA A 28 -0.03 -7.06 1.63
CA ALA A 28 -0.22 -7.28 3.06
C ALA A 28 1.03 -6.91 3.87
N ARG A 29 2.22 -7.16 3.33
CA ARG A 29 3.48 -6.74 3.94
C ARG A 29 3.61 -5.21 3.95
N ALA A 30 3.16 -4.55 2.89
CA ALA A 30 3.10 -3.08 2.84
C ALA A 30 2.11 -2.53 3.87
N VAL A 31 0.95 -3.17 4.05
CA VAL A 31 -0.02 -2.80 5.11
C VAL A 31 0.59 -2.97 6.50
N GLU A 32 1.33 -4.07 6.73
CA GLU A 32 2.01 -4.29 8.02
C GLU A 32 2.99 -3.16 8.35
N LEU A 33 3.81 -2.77 7.39
CA LEU A 33 4.74 -1.65 7.58
C LEU A 33 3.98 -0.35 7.85
N GLY A 34 2.90 -0.09 7.13
CA GLY A 34 2.03 1.07 7.34
C GLY A 34 1.40 1.09 8.73
N LEU A 35 0.94 -0.06 9.23
CA LEU A 35 0.39 -0.19 10.58
C LEU A 35 1.45 0.08 11.66
N GLN A 36 2.68 -0.36 11.45
CA GLN A 36 3.77 -0.07 12.37
C GLN A 36 4.12 1.42 12.41
N LEU A 37 3.98 2.12 11.30
CA LEU A 37 4.29 3.55 11.20
C LEU A 37 3.15 4.45 11.69
N ALA A 38 1.90 4.13 11.36
CA ALA A 38 0.76 5.00 11.55
C ALA A 38 -0.36 4.42 12.44
N GLY A 39 -0.29 3.13 12.78
CA GLY A 39 -1.33 2.47 13.57
C GLY A 39 -2.71 2.59 12.92
N GLU A 40 -3.72 2.92 13.71
CA GLU A 40 -5.11 3.09 13.25
C GLU A 40 -5.31 4.29 12.31
N LYS A 41 -4.34 5.19 12.22
CA LYS A 41 -4.35 6.33 11.29
C LYS A 41 -3.92 5.96 9.88
N LEU A 42 -3.49 4.72 9.65
CA LEU A 42 -3.13 4.24 8.32
C LEU A 42 -4.35 4.28 7.39
N ASN A 43 -4.17 4.90 6.24
CA ASN A 43 -5.15 4.86 5.16
C ASN A 43 -4.77 3.75 4.19
N VAL A 44 -5.69 2.81 3.96
CA VAL A 44 -5.52 1.73 2.98
C VAL A 44 -6.50 1.95 1.85
N VAL A 45 -6.03 1.87 0.62
CA VAL A 45 -6.80 2.21 -0.57
C VAL A 45 -6.74 1.09 -1.60
N HIS A 46 -7.91 0.74 -2.12
CA HIS A 46 -8.08 -0.19 -3.23
C HIS A 46 -8.86 0.49 -4.36
N ALA A 47 -8.38 0.36 -5.59
CA ALA A 47 -9.12 0.76 -6.78
C ALA A 47 -9.76 -0.48 -7.41
N GLY A 48 -11.08 -0.58 -7.39
CA GLY A 48 -11.79 -1.75 -7.91
C GLY A 48 -13.23 -1.88 -7.42
N ASP A 49 -13.67 -3.13 -7.26
CA ASP A 49 -15.02 -3.48 -6.84
C ASP A 49 -15.15 -3.39 -5.30
N PRO A 50 -16.05 -2.53 -4.78
CA PRO A 50 -16.29 -2.42 -3.35
C PRO A 50 -16.95 -3.66 -2.73
N GLN A 51 -17.51 -4.55 -3.53
CA GLN A 51 -18.15 -5.78 -3.06
C GLN A 51 -17.18 -6.96 -2.98
N GLU A 52 -15.91 -6.75 -3.32
CA GLU A 52 -14.89 -7.80 -3.24
C GLU A 52 -14.65 -8.24 -1.78
N GLU A 53 -15.13 -9.43 -1.44
CA GLU A 53 -15.06 -9.95 -0.08
C GLU A 53 -13.62 -10.15 0.43
N THR A 54 -12.68 -10.37 -0.46
CA THR A 54 -11.26 -10.53 -0.13
C THR A 54 -10.68 -9.31 0.58
N LEU A 55 -11.24 -8.12 0.37
CA LEU A 55 -10.84 -6.90 1.07
C LEU A 55 -10.97 -7.04 2.59
N ARG A 56 -11.90 -7.86 3.07
CA ARG A 56 -12.08 -8.17 4.49
C ARG A 56 -10.84 -8.82 5.11
N ALA A 57 -10.04 -9.53 4.34
CA ALA A 57 -8.79 -10.12 4.82
C ALA A 57 -7.75 -9.05 5.19
N TYR A 58 -7.77 -7.91 4.54
CA TYR A 58 -6.94 -6.75 4.94
C TYR A 58 -7.49 -6.08 6.20
N LEU A 59 -8.80 -5.87 6.27
CA LEU A 59 -9.44 -5.33 7.48
C LEU A 59 -9.12 -6.18 8.71
N GLY A 60 -9.05 -7.50 8.53
CA GLY A 60 -8.67 -8.45 9.58
C GLY A 60 -7.28 -8.26 10.17
N MET A 61 -6.43 -7.45 9.53
CA MET A 61 -5.13 -7.04 10.07
C MET A 61 -5.25 -5.98 11.17
N GLY A 62 -6.45 -5.54 11.51
CA GLY A 62 -6.70 -4.54 12.54
C GLY A 62 -6.94 -3.14 11.99
N LEU A 63 -7.31 -3.03 10.73
CA LEU A 63 -7.69 -1.75 10.12
C LEU A 63 -9.10 -1.38 10.54
N PRO A 64 -9.34 -0.13 11.00
CA PRO A 64 -10.70 0.33 11.30
C PRO A 64 -11.55 0.51 10.04
N GLY A 65 -10.91 0.81 8.91
CA GLY A 65 -11.56 0.99 7.63
C GLY A 65 -10.59 0.89 6.44
N LEU A 66 -11.17 0.86 5.26
CA LEU A 66 -10.46 0.76 4.00
C LEU A 66 -11.25 1.56 2.96
N THR A 67 -10.54 2.38 2.19
CA THR A 67 -11.16 3.20 1.14
C THR A 67 -11.14 2.45 -0.19
N VAL A 68 -12.27 2.39 -0.86
CA VAL A 68 -12.38 1.84 -2.20
C VAL A 68 -12.70 2.95 -3.20
N LEU A 69 -11.85 3.08 -4.20
CA LEU A 69 -12.09 3.88 -5.39
C LEU A 69 -12.82 2.98 -6.38
N GLU A 70 -14.13 3.15 -6.48
CA GLU A 70 -14.95 2.27 -7.31
C GLU A 70 -14.61 2.44 -8.79
N GLN A 71 -14.20 1.35 -9.40
CA GLN A 71 -13.97 1.29 -10.85
C GLN A 71 -14.10 -0.14 -11.36
N SER A 72 -14.26 -0.28 -12.67
CA SER A 72 -14.29 -1.59 -13.30
C SER A 72 -12.92 -2.27 -13.22
N ARG A 73 -12.93 -3.60 -13.24
CA ARG A 73 -11.70 -4.41 -13.18
C ARG A 73 -10.73 -4.12 -14.33
N GLU A 74 -11.27 -3.69 -15.47
CA GLU A 74 -10.51 -3.42 -16.69
C GLU A 74 -9.99 -1.98 -16.76
N ALA A 75 -10.46 -1.11 -15.87
CA ALA A 75 -10.03 0.28 -15.84
C ALA A 75 -8.59 0.41 -15.30
N ASP A 76 -7.86 1.37 -15.86
CA ASP A 76 -6.55 1.73 -15.34
C ASP A 76 -6.69 2.37 -13.96
N ALA A 77 -6.04 1.78 -12.96
CA ALA A 77 -6.08 2.28 -11.59
C ALA A 77 -5.23 3.54 -11.38
N LEU A 78 -4.25 3.78 -12.24
CA LEU A 78 -3.27 4.84 -12.06
C LEU A 78 -3.89 6.25 -11.94
N PRO A 79 -4.81 6.68 -12.81
CA PRO A 79 -5.40 8.02 -12.70
C PRO A 79 -6.17 8.24 -11.39
N ALA A 80 -7.01 7.27 -11.01
CA ALA A 80 -7.82 7.35 -9.79
C ALA A 80 -6.95 7.38 -8.54
N LEU A 81 -5.94 6.51 -8.47
CA LEU A 81 -5.01 6.46 -7.36
C LEU A 81 -4.20 7.75 -7.23
N ALA A 82 -3.66 8.27 -8.34
CA ALA A 82 -2.89 9.51 -8.33
C ALA A 82 -3.72 10.70 -7.84
N GLU A 83 -4.94 10.84 -8.32
CA GLU A 83 -5.86 11.91 -7.88
C GLU A 83 -6.19 11.78 -6.39
N HIS A 84 -6.55 10.59 -5.95
CA HIS A 84 -6.85 10.34 -4.53
C HIS A 84 -5.66 10.69 -3.62
N LEU A 85 -4.46 10.28 -3.97
CA LEU A 85 -3.25 10.55 -3.19
C LEU A 85 -2.94 12.04 -3.05
N GLN A 86 -3.19 12.82 -4.11
CA GLN A 86 -3.03 14.28 -4.06
C GLN A 86 -4.09 14.92 -3.17
N LEU A 87 -5.35 14.54 -3.32
CA LEU A 87 -6.47 15.06 -2.51
C LEU A 87 -6.33 14.69 -1.03
N ALA A 88 -5.88 13.49 -0.75
CA ALA A 88 -5.64 13.01 0.61
C ALA A 88 -4.38 13.60 1.23
N LYS A 89 -3.56 14.33 0.49
CA LYS A 89 -2.27 14.89 0.95
C LYS A 89 -1.35 13.81 1.53
N ALA A 90 -1.25 12.69 0.85
CA ALA A 90 -0.37 11.59 1.26
C ALA A 90 1.08 12.06 1.34
N GLN A 91 1.80 11.64 2.38
CA GLN A 91 3.21 11.94 2.58
C GLN A 91 4.10 10.72 2.32
N LEU A 92 3.60 9.54 2.62
CA LEU A 92 4.24 8.26 2.31
C LEU A 92 3.22 7.33 1.68
N VAL A 93 3.53 6.85 0.50
CA VAL A 93 2.71 5.87 -0.22
C VAL A 93 3.47 4.55 -0.28
N LEU A 94 2.87 3.51 0.28
CA LEU A 94 3.42 2.16 0.30
C LEU A 94 2.69 1.27 -0.69
N THR A 95 3.43 0.46 -1.42
CA THR A 95 2.90 -0.54 -2.35
C THR A 95 3.59 -1.88 -2.16
N GLY A 96 2.98 -2.98 -2.62
CA GLY A 96 3.72 -4.19 -2.92
C GLY A 96 4.67 -3.97 -4.11
N THR A 97 5.59 -4.89 -4.32
CA THR A 97 6.55 -4.80 -5.44
C THR A 97 5.88 -5.11 -6.76
N GLN A 98 4.93 -6.06 -6.75
CA GLN A 98 4.25 -6.55 -7.94
C GLN A 98 2.87 -7.10 -7.57
N ALA A 99 1.87 -6.86 -8.42
CA ALA A 99 0.56 -7.45 -8.26
C ALA A 99 0.56 -8.94 -8.61
N GLU A 100 -0.26 -9.73 -7.91
CA GLU A 100 -0.42 -11.17 -8.18
C GLU A 100 -1.40 -11.44 -9.33
N THR A 101 -2.21 -10.45 -9.71
CA THR A 101 -3.21 -10.52 -10.78
C THR A 101 -3.11 -9.33 -11.73
N GLY A 102 -3.77 -9.41 -12.87
CA GLY A 102 -3.71 -8.38 -13.89
C GLY A 102 -2.40 -8.40 -14.66
N GLU A 103 -1.86 -7.24 -14.97
CA GLU A 103 -0.59 -7.15 -15.72
C GLU A 103 0.60 -7.74 -14.95
N GLY A 104 0.60 -7.62 -13.63
CA GLY A 104 1.68 -8.12 -12.79
C GLY A 104 3.06 -7.60 -13.14
N SER A 105 3.15 -6.46 -13.82
CA SER A 105 4.41 -5.89 -14.33
C SER A 105 5.29 -5.27 -13.23
N GLY A 106 4.71 -4.93 -12.08
CA GLY A 106 5.41 -4.20 -11.02
C GLY A 106 5.66 -2.72 -11.35
N MET A 107 5.02 -2.19 -12.39
CA MET A 107 5.23 -0.82 -12.86
C MET A 107 4.46 0.23 -12.07
N LEU A 108 3.43 -0.15 -11.31
CA LEU A 108 2.57 0.81 -10.62
C LEU A 108 3.33 1.83 -9.76
N PRO A 109 4.26 1.45 -8.86
CA PRO A 109 4.96 2.44 -8.05
C PRO A 109 5.80 3.40 -8.88
N TYR A 110 6.40 2.95 -9.98
CA TYR A 110 7.14 3.81 -10.90
C TYR A 110 6.25 4.83 -11.61
N LEU A 111 5.13 4.38 -12.15
CA LEU A 111 4.18 5.23 -12.86
C LEU A 111 3.51 6.24 -11.93
N LEU A 112 3.20 5.84 -10.68
CA LEU A 112 2.67 6.74 -9.68
C LEU A 112 3.68 7.82 -9.30
N ALA A 113 4.91 7.45 -9.02
CA ALA A 113 5.97 8.38 -8.65
C ALA A 113 6.22 9.40 -9.77
N GLU A 114 6.26 8.95 -11.02
CA GLU A 114 6.41 9.81 -12.18
C GLU A 114 5.22 10.78 -12.32
N ARG A 115 4.01 10.25 -12.26
CA ARG A 115 2.79 11.06 -12.41
C ARG A 115 2.63 12.11 -11.32
N LEU A 116 2.99 11.77 -10.09
CA LEU A 116 2.93 12.68 -8.94
C LEU A 116 4.16 13.62 -8.85
N GLY A 117 5.24 13.31 -9.55
CA GLY A 117 6.49 14.05 -9.43
C GLY A 117 7.19 13.82 -8.09
N TRP A 118 7.02 12.66 -7.48
CA TRP A 118 7.56 12.31 -6.17
C TRP A 118 8.73 11.34 -6.29
N PRO A 119 9.70 11.38 -5.33
CA PRO A 119 10.74 10.37 -5.25
C PRO A 119 10.17 8.96 -5.10
N LEU A 120 10.89 7.97 -5.62
CA LEU A 120 10.57 6.55 -5.49
C LEU A 120 11.70 5.82 -4.78
N ILE A 121 11.35 5.05 -3.75
CA ILE A 121 12.24 4.07 -3.12
C ILE A 121 11.76 2.66 -3.49
N VAL A 122 12.56 1.94 -4.22
CA VAL A 122 12.30 0.54 -4.56
C VAL A 122 12.96 -0.37 -3.53
N GLY A 123 12.20 -1.30 -2.97
CA GLY A 123 12.74 -2.24 -1.99
C GLY A 123 12.89 -1.65 -0.58
N LEU A 124 11.89 -0.91 -0.12
CA LEU A 124 11.87 -0.38 1.25
C LEU A 124 11.82 -1.52 2.28
N ALA A 125 12.78 -1.55 3.19
CA ALA A 125 12.83 -2.50 4.30
C ALA A 125 12.37 -1.87 5.62
N GLU A 126 12.71 -0.61 5.86
CA GLU A 126 12.43 0.08 7.13
C GLU A 126 12.40 1.60 6.94
N VAL A 127 11.55 2.28 7.69
CA VAL A 127 11.60 3.73 7.89
C VAL A 127 12.19 3.97 9.28
N GLU A 128 13.43 4.42 9.34
CA GLU A 128 14.14 4.60 10.63
C GLU A 128 13.68 5.85 11.37
N SER A 129 13.51 6.95 10.65
CA SER A 129 13.11 8.22 11.25
C SER A 129 12.47 9.18 10.24
N ILE A 130 11.65 10.08 10.75
CA ILE A 130 11.10 11.21 10.02
C ILE A 130 11.52 12.47 10.76
N ASP A 131 12.18 13.39 10.06
CA ASP A 131 12.60 14.67 10.60
C ASP A 131 12.14 15.78 9.64
N GLY A 132 11.14 16.54 10.09
CA GLY A 132 10.54 17.58 9.27
C GLY A 132 10.01 17.03 7.95
N ASN A 133 10.62 17.40 6.85
CA ASN A 133 10.22 17.03 5.50
C ASN A 133 11.11 15.93 4.86
N THR A 134 11.90 15.24 5.69
CA THR A 134 12.86 14.23 5.24
C THR A 134 12.68 12.94 6.03
N ALA A 135 12.70 11.81 5.34
CA ALA A 135 12.73 10.48 5.94
C ALA A 135 14.11 9.85 5.80
N GLN A 136 14.53 9.11 6.81
CA GLN A 136 15.69 8.22 6.73
C GLN A 136 15.19 6.79 6.66
N VAL A 137 15.56 6.09 5.59
CA VAL A 137 15.03 4.77 5.27
C VAL A 137 16.14 3.77 4.98
N LEU A 138 15.85 2.48 5.18
CA LEU A 138 16.69 1.37 4.74
C LEU A 138 16.09 0.75 3.49
N GLN A 139 16.89 0.71 2.43
CA GLN A 139 16.58 0.01 1.20
C GLN A 139 17.26 -1.36 1.20
N ALA A 140 16.50 -2.40 0.90
CA ALA A 140 17.03 -3.74 0.70
C ALA A 140 17.75 -3.82 -0.66
N LEU A 141 18.91 -4.42 -0.65
CA LEU A 141 19.74 -4.69 -1.83
C LEU A 141 19.99 -6.20 -1.96
N PRO A 142 20.44 -6.67 -3.14
CA PRO A 142 20.80 -8.08 -3.32
C PRO A 142 21.76 -8.60 -2.27
N ARG A 143 21.69 -9.90 -1.99
CA ARG A 143 22.58 -10.61 -1.05
C ARG A 143 22.48 -10.14 0.41
N GLY A 144 21.29 -9.67 0.83
CA GLY A 144 21.06 -9.22 2.21
C GLY A 144 21.70 -7.89 2.58
N GLN A 145 22.26 -7.18 1.62
CA GLN A 145 22.80 -5.85 1.85
C GLN A 145 21.67 -4.85 2.06
N ARG A 146 21.94 -3.80 2.80
CA ARG A 146 21.02 -2.69 3.03
C ARG A 146 21.74 -1.35 2.82
N ARG A 147 21.02 -0.40 2.27
CA ARG A 147 21.51 0.95 2.05
C ARG A 147 20.62 1.95 2.79
N ARG A 148 21.24 2.82 3.57
CA ARG A 148 20.55 3.93 4.21
C ARG A 148 20.44 5.09 3.26
N LEU A 149 19.23 5.61 3.10
CA LEU A 149 18.93 6.72 2.21
C LEU A 149 18.17 7.81 2.97
N ARG A 150 18.38 9.03 2.55
CA ARG A 150 17.52 10.17 2.89
C ARG A 150 16.61 10.45 1.70
N VAL A 151 15.33 10.61 1.97
CA VAL A 151 14.33 10.91 0.95
C VAL A 151 13.42 12.02 1.42
N ARG A 152 13.08 12.92 0.50
CA ARG A 152 12.16 14.01 0.79
C ARG A 152 10.71 13.52 0.74
N LEU A 153 9.89 13.97 1.69
CA LEU A 153 8.45 13.78 1.66
C LEU A 153 7.80 14.77 0.67
N PRO A 154 6.71 14.41 -0.03
CA PRO A 154 6.15 13.07 -0.08
C PRO A 154 6.96 12.13 -0.99
N PHE A 155 6.87 10.83 -0.75
CA PHE A 155 7.51 9.83 -1.62
C PHE A 155 6.68 8.54 -1.73
N VAL A 156 6.95 7.76 -2.78
CA VAL A 156 6.39 6.43 -3.02
C VAL A 156 7.44 5.38 -2.71
N ALA A 157 7.05 4.29 -2.09
CA ALA A 157 7.96 3.17 -1.83
C ALA A 157 7.28 1.82 -2.09
N SER A 158 7.97 0.93 -2.80
CA SER A 158 7.60 -0.49 -2.83
C SER A 158 8.30 -1.22 -1.68
N VAL A 159 7.54 -2.05 -0.95
CA VAL A 159 8.01 -2.73 0.26
C VAL A 159 8.65 -4.06 -0.09
N ASP A 160 9.87 -4.26 0.38
CA ASP A 160 10.65 -5.49 0.14
C ASP A 160 10.28 -6.61 1.11
N SER A 161 10.59 -7.85 0.72
CA SER A 161 10.45 -9.02 1.59
C SER A 161 11.36 -8.97 2.83
N ALA A 162 12.35 -8.09 2.87
CA ALA A 162 13.18 -7.83 4.05
C ALA A 162 12.45 -7.02 5.14
N ALA A 163 11.32 -6.39 4.81
CA ALA A 163 10.44 -5.77 5.78
C ALA A 163 9.69 -6.84 6.61
N PRO A 164 9.13 -6.49 7.79
CA PRO A 164 8.41 -7.43 8.61
C PRO A 164 7.27 -8.13 7.86
N ALA A 165 7.11 -9.44 8.12
CA ALA A 165 6.02 -10.23 7.55
C ALA A 165 4.66 -9.72 8.03
N ALA A 166 3.66 -9.83 7.17
CA ALA A 166 2.30 -9.43 7.51
C ALA A 166 1.71 -10.29 8.65
N ARG A 167 1.03 -9.64 9.59
CA ARG A 167 0.26 -10.33 10.62
C ARG A 167 -0.90 -11.12 10.03
N GLN A 168 -1.38 -12.09 10.77
CA GLN A 168 -2.53 -12.88 10.38
C GLN A 168 -3.81 -12.03 10.36
N SER A 169 -4.73 -12.38 9.48
CA SER A 169 -6.05 -11.78 9.43
C SER A 169 -6.94 -12.40 10.53
N ALA A 170 -7.54 -11.58 11.38
CA ALA A 170 -8.43 -12.00 12.44
C ALA A 170 -9.90 -11.78 12.03
N PHE A 171 -10.76 -12.72 12.39
CA PHE A 171 -12.18 -12.71 12.03
C PHE A 171 -12.95 -11.51 12.61
N GLY A 172 -12.70 -11.17 13.86
CA GLY A 172 -13.37 -10.05 14.53
C GLY A 172 -13.15 -8.71 13.81
N PRO A 173 -11.91 -8.25 13.66
CA PRO A 173 -11.61 -7.03 12.89
C PRO A 173 -12.10 -7.08 11.45
N ALA A 174 -11.98 -8.24 10.78
CA ALA A 174 -12.46 -8.41 9.41
C ALA A 174 -13.96 -8.11 9.27
N ARG A 175 -14.76 -8.45 10.28
CA ARG A 175 -16.20 -8.17 10.27
C ARG A 175 -16.55 -6.76 10.72
N ARG A 176 -15.81 -6.18 11.67
CA ARG A 176 -16.11 -4.85 12.19
C ARG A 176 -15.61 -3.71 11.32
N GLY A 177 -14.57 -3.94 10.54
CA GLY A 177 -13.99 -2.92 9.67
C GLY A 177 -14.97 -2.44 8.61
N THR A 178 -14.89 -1.17 8.27
CA THR A 178 -15.77 -0.53 7.28
C THR A 178 -15.08 -0.38 5.93
N LEU A 179 -15.86 -0.52 4.86
CA LEU A 179 -15.43 -0.18 3.50
C LEU A 179 -16.05 1.18 3.15
N GLU A 180 -15.21 2.17 2.95
CA GLU A 180 -15.64 3.52 2.59
C GLU A 180 -15.48 3.72 1.07
N LEU A 181 -16.58 4.07 0.42
CA LEU A 181 -16.57 4.41 -0.99
C LEU A 181 -16.11 5.86 -1.17
N SER A 182 -15.07 6.04 -1.94
CA SER A 182 -14.69 7.36 -2.42
C SER A 182 -15.08 7.48 -3.89
N LEU A 183 -16.04 8.34 -4.15
CA LEU A 183 -16.48 8.64 -5.51
C LEU A 183 -15.53 9.70 -6.09
N ILE A 184 -14.50 9.24 -6.78
CA ILE A 184 -13.72 10.11 -7.66
C ILE A 184 -14.43 10.10 -9.00
N HIS A 185 -15.07 11.20 -9.33
CA HIS A 185 -15.61 11.41 -10.67
C HIS A 185 -14.46 11.78 -11.60
N ILE A 186 -14.02 10.80 -12.34
CA ILE A 186 -13.08 11.02 -13.43
C ILE A 186 -13.85 11.30 -14.72
#